data_8b0d2ca0b8b42059e6df207f3d1d52a1
#
_entry.id   8b0d2ca0b8b42059e6df207f3d1d52a1
#
_cell.length_a   1.000
_cell.length_b   1.000
_cell.length_c   1.000
_cell.angle_alpha   90.00
_cell.angle_beta   90.00
_cell.angle_gamma   90.00
#
_symmetry.space_group_name_H-M   'P 1'
#
loop_
_entity.id
_entity.type
_entity.pdbx_description
1 polymer ?
#
loop_
_entity_poly.entity_id
_entity_poly.type
_entity_poly.pdbx_seq_one_letter_code
_entity_poly.pdbx_strand_id
1 'polypeptide(L)'
;SGLSYTWDNALPIGSRVTEVRKNGSAIDPAATYTVTCNNFLAGGGDGFTVFTQGTNNVGGAVDLDALIAYIEGLSQPFTAVLQDRIVRLH
;
A
#
# COMPACT_ATOMS: atom_id res chain seq x y z
N SER A 1 3.18 -3.45 -1.77
CA SER A 1 3.61 -4.48 -2.72
C SER A 1 2.40 -5.11 -3.41
N GLY A 2 2.52 -5.40 -4.68
CA GLY A 2 1.46 -6.02 -5.49
C GLY A 2 0.31 -5.10 -5.88
N LEU A 3 0.22 -3.90 -5.32
CA LEU A 3 -0.83 -2.93 -5.59
C LEU A 3 -0.34 -1.87 -6.57
N SER A 4 -1.17 -1.54 -7.54
CA SER A 4 -0.98 -0.39 -8.42
C SER A 4 -2.31 0.33 -8.60
N TYR A 5 -2.26 1.64 -8.81
CA TYR A 5 -3.48 2.41 -9.05
C TYR A 5 -3.20 3.65 -9.89
N THR A 6 -4.26 4.12 -10.50
CA THR A 6 -4.30 5.39 -11.25
C THR A 6 -5.25 6.35 -10.56
N TRP A 7 -4.87 7.60 -10.44
CA TRP A 7 -5.72 8.64 -9.88
C TRP A 7 -5.68 9.91 -10.72
N ASP A 8 -6.76 10.64 -10.69
CA ASP A 8 -6.94 11.88 -11.45
C ASP A 8 -7.18 13.04 -10.49
N ASN A 9 -6.23 13.98 -10.47
CA ASN A 9 -6.31 15.15 -9.61
C ASN A 9 -7.40 16.14 -10.01
N ALA A 10 -7.89 16.07 -11.25
CA ALA A 10 -8.96 16.92 -11.75
C ALA A 10 -10.35 16.48 -11.26
N LEU A 11 -10.48 15.26 -10.75
CA LEU A 11 -11.74 14.75 -10.24
C LEU A 11 -12.01 15.20 -8.80
N PRO A 12 -13.27 15.21 -8.34
CA PRO A 12 -13.62 15.56 -6.97
C PRO A 12 -12.96 14.64 -5.94
N ILE A 13 -12.71 15.18 -4.74
CA ILE A 13 -12.22 14.39 -3.60
C ILE A 13 -13.19 13.23 -3.33
N GLY A 14 -12.64 12.04 -3.13
CA GLY A 14 -13.42 10.80 -2.94
C GLY A 14 -13.70 10.03 -4.23
N SER A 15 -13.48 10.66 -5.40
CA SER A 15 -13.69 10.02 -6.72
C SER A 15 -12.43 10.02 -7.58
N ARG A 16 -11.27 10.31 -7.00
CA ARG A 16 -10.03 10.53 -7.75
C ARG A 16 -9.34 9.24 -8.17
N VAL A 17 -9.50 8.15 -7.44
CA VAL A 17 -8.92 6.86 -7.82
C VAL A 17 -9.80 6.23 -8.89
N THR A 18 -9.27 6.05 -10.09
CA THR A 18 -10.02 5.57 -11.25
C THR A 18 -9.80 4.10 -11.55
N GLU A 19 -8.67 3.55 -11.12
CA GLU A 19 -8.32 2.15 -11.35
C GLU A 19 -7.44 1.64 -10.23
N VAL A 20 -7.73 0.42 -9.74
CA VAL A 20 -6.90 -0.27 -8.75
C VAL A 20 -6.65 -1.69 -9.25
N ARG A 21 -5.39 -2.11 -9.22
CA ARG A 21 -4.98 -3.47 -9.61
C ARG A 21 -4.15 -4.12 -8.52
N LYS A 22 -4.31 -5.43 -8.39
CA LYS A 22 -3.44 -6.27 -7.57
C LYS A 22 -2.76 -7.29 -8.46
N ASN A 23 -1.42 -7.30 -8.45
CA ASN A 23 -0.60 -8.18 -9.30
C ASN A 23 -1.00 -8.11 -10.78
N GLY A 24 -1.32 -6.90 -11.28
CA GLY A 24 -1.69 -6.66 -12.66
C GLY A 24 -3.14 -6.95 -13.03
N SER A 25 -3.94 -7.50 -12.13
CA SER A 25 -5.36 -7.78 -12.35
C SER A 25 -6.23 -6.77 -11.61
N ALA A 26 -7.37 -6.39 -12.21
CA ALA A 26 -8.31 -5.48 -11.56
C ALA A 26 -8.73 -6.01 -10.20
N ILE A 27 -8.79 -5.12 -9.20
CA ILE A 27 -9.26 -5.48 -7.86
C ILE A 27 -10.75 -5.84 -7.90
N ASP A 28 -11.14 -6.84 -7.12
CA ASP A 28 -12.55 -7.22 -6.94
C ASP A 28 -13.08 -6.59 -5.64
N PRO A 29 -14.01 -5.63 -5.70
CA PRO A 29 -14.55 -4.99 -4.50
C PRO A 29 -15.27 -5.93 -3.55
N ALA A 30 -15.72 -7.09 -4.02
CA ALA A 30 -16.39 -8.11 -3.21
C ALA A 30 -15.40 -9.10 -2.58
N ALA A 31 -14.14 -9.11 -3.00
CA ALA A 31 -13.12 -10.02 -2.48
C ALA A 31 -12.51 -9.48 -1.17
N THR A 32 -11.95 -10.40 -0.39
CA THR A 32 -11.18 -10.07 0.81
C THR A 32 -9.68 -10.13 0.48
N TYR A 33 -8.95 -9.11 0.89
CA TYR A 33 -7.52 -9.01 0.69
C TYR A 33 -6.78 -8.86 2.01
N THR A 34 -5.56 -9.36 2.07
CA THR A 34 -4.68 -9.15 3.21
C THR A 34 -3.81 -7.92 2.94
N VAL A 35 -3.79 -7.01 3.91
CA VAL A 35 -3.03 -5.76 3.82
C VAL A 35 -2.03 -5.69 4.96
N THR A 36 -0.79 -5.33 4.66
CA THR A 36 0.24 -5.04 5.64
C THR A 36 0.41 -3.53 5.78
N CYS A 37 0.33 -3.03 7.00
CA CYS A 37 0.60 -1.63 7.32
C CYS A 37 1.29 -1.55 8.68
N ASN A 38 1.81 -0.37 9.02
CA ASN A 38 2.36 -0.16 10.36
C ASN A 38 1.23 -0.05 11.39
N ASN A 39 1.58 -0.18 12.69
CA ASN A 39 0.60 -0.13 13.77
C ASN A 39 -0.11 1.23 13.89
N PHE A 40 0.56 2.32 13.54
CA PHE A 40 -0.02 3.66 13.54
C PHE A 40 -1.21 3.74 12.57
N LEU A 41 -1.03 3.29 11.33
CA LEU A 41 -2.11 3.25 10.34
C LEU A 41 -3.19 2.24 10.70
N ALA A 42 -2.80 1.07 11.22
CA ALA A 42 -3.76 0.04 11.64
C ALA A 42 -4.72 0.53 12.72
N GLY A 43 -4.27 1.46 13.57
CA GLY A 43 -5.11 2.12 14.59
C GLY A 43 -5.88 3.33 14.10
N GLY A 44 -5.86 3.64 12.82
CA GLY A 44 -6.55 4.78 12.23
C GLY A 44 -5.76 6.09 12.23
N GLY A 45 -4.43 6.01 12.41
CA GLY A 45 -3.55 7.18 12.37
C GLY A 45 -3.64 7.95 11.06
N ASP A 46 -3.39 9.26 11.10
CA ASP A 46 -3.49 10.18 9.97
C ASP A 46 -4.87 10.16 9.27
N GLY A 47 -5.94 9.79 9.98
CA GLY A 47 -7.29 9.75 9.42
C GLY A 47 -7.57 8.51 8.55
N PHE A 48 -6.66 7.54 8.49
CA PHE A 48 -6.88 6.29 7.76
C PHE A 48 -7.75 5.30 8.56
N THR A 49 -8.96 5.74 8.91
CA THR A 49 -9.87 4.97 9.78
C THR A 49 -10.35 3.68 9.14
N VAL A 50 -10.28 3.55 7.81
CA VAL A 50 -10.67 2.32 7.11
C VAL A 50 -9.89 1.09 7.58
N PHE A 51 -8.65 1.25 8.02
CA PHE A 51 -7.83 0.14 8.50
C PHE A 51 -8.32 -0.43 9.83
N THR A 52 -9.12 0.32 10.60
CA THR A 52 -9.72 -0.17 11.85
C THR A 52 -10.83 -1.19 11.60
N GLN A 53 -11.33 -1.28 10.37
CA GLN A 53 -12.38 -2.21 9.97
C GLN A 53 -11.84 -3.59 9.58
N GLY A 54 -10.52 -3.74 9.52
CA GLY A 54 -9.90 -5.02 9.23
C GLY A 54 -10.15 -6.06 10.32
N THR A 55 -10.15 -7.33 9.92
CA THR A 55 -10.30 -8.49 10.82
C THR A 55 -9.03 -9.34 10.80
N ASN A 56 -8.90 -10.24 11.77
CA ASN A 56 -7.76 -11.16 11.86
C ASN A 56 -6.40 -10.44 11.90
N ASN A 57 -6.34 -9.35 12.65
CA ASN A 57 -5.13 -8.55 12.77
C ASN A 57 -4.02 -9.36 13.48
N VAL A 58 -2.89 -9.51 12.81
CA VAL A 58 -1.72 -10.24 13.33
C VAL A 58 -0.53 -9.28 13.40
N GLY A 59 0.06 -9.16 14.58
CA GLY A 59 1.29 -8.39 14.75
C GLY A 59 2.49 -9.07 14.10
N GLY A 60 3.34 -8.28 13.49
CA GLY A 60 4.59 -8.73 12.87
C GLY A 60 5.82 -8.12 13.53
N ALA A 61 6.94 -8.12 12.82
CA ALA A 61 8.19 -7.54 13.27
C ALA A 61 8.09 -6.02 13.45
N VAL A 62 8.97 -5.46 14.25
CA VAL A 62 9.17 -4.00 14.31
C VAL A 62 9.57 -3.52 12.93
N ASP A 63 8.95 -2.43 12.45
CA ASP A 63 9.14 -1.93 11.09
C ASP A 63 10.60 -1.57 10.77
N LEU A 64 11.32 -0.97 11.72
CA LEU A 64 12.75 -0.68 11.55
C LEU A 64 13.56 -1.96 11.39
N ASP A 65 13.29 -2.99 12.16
CA ASP A 65 13.99 -4.27 12.06
C ASP A 65 13.72 -4.96 10.73
N ALA A 66 12.48 -4.89 10.26
CA ALA A 66 12.10 -5.41 8.94
C ALA A 66 12.82 -4.67 7.81
N LEU A 67 12.93 -3.35 7.89
CA LEU A 67 13.66 -2.54 6.91
C LEU A 67 15.15 -2.88 6.89
N ILE A 68 15.77 -2.99 8.07
CA ILE A 68 17.20 -3.36 8.18
C ILE A 68 17.44 -4.73 7.55
N ALA A 69 16.62 -5.72 7.88
CA ALA A 69 16.75 -7.07 7.32
C ALA A 69 16.60 -7.07 5.79
N TYR A 70 15.66 -6.29 5.27
CA TYR A 70 15.47 -6.16 3.83
C TYR A 70 16.69 -5.56 3.14
N ILE A 71 17.24 -4.47 3.68
CA ILE A 71 18.42 -3.79 3.13
C ILE A 71 19.65 -4.71 3.16
N GLU A 72 19.84 -5.44 4.28
CA GLU A 72 20.94 -6.40 4.41
C GLU A 72 20.88 -7.52 3.37
N GLY A 73 19.69 -7.90 2.92
CA GLY A 73 19.48 -8.89 1.87
C GLY A 73 19.74 -8.38 0.45
N LEU A 74 19.91 -7.06 0.27
CA LEU A 74 20.19 -6.48 -1.04
C LEU A 74 21.69 -6.45 -1.32
N SER A 75 22.05 -6.56 -2.60
CA SER A 75 23.45 -6.34 -3.04
C SER A 75 23.85 -4.90 -2.78
N GLN A 76 25.02 -4.69 -2.19
CA GLN A 76 25.49 -3.36 -1.84
C GLN A 76 26.55 -2.86 -2.85
N PRO A 77 26.54 -1.57 -3.22
CA PRO A 77 25.47 -0.59 -2.97
C PRO A 77 24.22 -0.87 -3.79
N PHE A 78 23.06 -0.39 -3.33
CA PHE A 78 21.80 -0.55 -4.04
C PHE A 78 21.19 0.80 -4.41
N THR A 79 20.32 0.80 -5.41
CA THR A 79 19.55 1.97 -5.83
C THR A 79 18.07 1.59 -5.95
N ALA A 80 17.21 2.47 -5.45
CA ALA A 80 15.77 2.29 -5.64
C ALA A 80 15.39 2.52 -7.11
N VAL A 81 14.48 1.71 -7.61
CA VAL A 81 13.99 1.80 -9.00
C VAL A 81 12.52 2.19 -8.97
N LEU A 82 12.15 3.14 -9.83
CA LEU A 82 10.74 3.50 -10.03
C LEU A 82 10.02 2.33 -10.69
N GLN A 83 8.89 1.94 -10.11
CA GLN A 83 8.08 0.82 -10.61
C GLN A 83 6.75 1.29 -11.22
N ASP A 84 6.50 2.61 -11.23
CA ASP A 84 5.32 3.23 -11.81
C ASP A 84 4.00 2.61 -11.32
N ARG A 85 3.96 2.22 -10.04
CA ARG A 85 2.78 1.61 -9.43
C ARG A 85 1.66 2.61 -9.17
N ILE A 86 1.99 3.89 -9.11
CA ILE A 86 1.05 4.98 -8.88
C ILE A 86 1.14 5.90 -10.09
N VAL A 87 0.04 6.03 -10.83
CA VAL A 87 -0.04 6.88 -12.02
C VAL A 87 -0.98 8.05 -11.72
N ARG A 88 -0.48 9.26 -11.89
CA ARG A 88 -1.28 10.48 -11.75
C ARG A 88 -1.70 10.98 -13.12
N LEU A 89 -3.00 11.22 -13.29
CA LEU A 89 -3.58 11.96 -14.39
C LEU A 89 -3.91 13.38 -13.89
N HIS A 90 -3.45 14.38 -14.61
CA HIS A 90 -3.67 15.78 -14.22
C HIS A 90 -3.18 16.03 -12.80
#